data_101c5e5eeff0959e2f2ff127813d0e84
#
_entry.id   101c5e5eeff0959e2f2ff127813d0e84
#
_cell.length_a   1.000
_cell.length_b   1.000
_cell.length_c   1.000
_cell.angle_alpha   90.00
_cell.angle_beta   90.00
_cell.angle_gamma   90.00
#
_symmetry.space_group_name_H-M   'P 1'
#
loop_
_entity.id
_entity.type
_entity.pdbx_description
1 polymer ?
#
loop_
_entity_poly.entity_id
_entity_poly.type
_entity_poly.pdbx_seq_one_letter_code
_entity_poly.pdbx_strand_id
1 'polypeptide(L)'
;AEAVHPGYGFLSENFEFAKILEENNIKFIGPSSNLIKMMGDKIEAKKVAKKYGLPVIEGSDGGIKDLTEAKQICEKIGFPVLIKAAGGGGGKGMKIVNKIEEFENLFLTAKQEAKKFFGNDEVYIEKFFQNPRHIEVQILSGKNRTVHLHERDCSVQRRHQKLIEETPSPVLDDEIRKDLFEKTVSMVSKIGYEGAGTVEFLSLIHI
;
A
#
# COMPACT_ATOMS: atom_id res chain seq x y z
N ALA A 1 32.58 -5.07 -4.68
CA ALA A 1 31.43 -5.17 -5.58
C ALA A 1 31.04 -3.75 -6.01
N GLU A 2 30.63 -3.57 -7.23
CA GLU A 2 30.19 -2.27 -7.76
C GLU A 2 28.68 -2.07 -7.58
N ALA A 3 27.94 -3.19 -7.50
CA ALA A 3 26.50 -3.19 -7.32
C ALA A 3 26.06 -4.42 -6.49
N VAL A 4 24.91 -4.27 -5.84
CA VAL A 4 24.25 -5.34 -5.08
C VAL A 4 22.80 -5.45 -5.55
N HIS A 5 22.41 -6.66 -5.94
CA HIS A 5 21.00 -7.03 -6.13
C HIS A 5 20.45 -7.58 -4.80
N PRO A 6 19.42 -6.97 -4.20
CA PRO A 6 18.97 -7.33 -2.85
C PRO A 6 18.23 -8.67 -2.78
N GLY A 7 17.97 -9.29 -3.94
CA GLY A 7 17.11 -10.45 -4.04
C GLY A 7 15.63 -10.03 -4.06
N TYR A 8 14.79 -10.90 -3.55
CA TYR A 8 13.34 -10.74 -3.48
C TYR A 8 12.88 -10.83 -2.03
N GLY A 9 12.10 -9.84 -1.59
CA GLY A 9 11.68 -9.70 -0.18
C GLY A 9 12.78 -9.13 0.73
N PHE A 10 12.54 -9.13 2.02
CA PHE A 10 13.43 -8.66 3.11
C PHE A 10 14.32 -7.45 2.79
N LEU A 11 15.53 -7.68 2.25
CA LEU A 11 16.49 -6.62 1.97
C LEU A 11 16.09 -5.71 0.81
N SER A 12 15.21 -6.15 -0.09
CA SER A 12 14.70 -5.31 -1.18
C SER A 12 13.81 -4.17 -0.69
N GLU A 13 13.21 -4.34 0.48
CA GLU A 13 12.33 -3.37 1.13
C GLU A 13 13.00 -2.67 2.33
N ASN A 14 14.28 -2.94 2.57
CA ASN A 14 15.01 -2.37 3.68
C ASN A 14 15.73 -1.08 3.28
N PHE A 15 15.19 0.06 3.69
CA PHE A 15 15.76 1.37 3.33
C PHE A 15 17.14 1.60 3.99
N GLU A 16 17.40 1.04 5.18
CA GLU A 16 18.69 1.19 5.87
C GLU A 16 19.78 0.45 5.10
N PHE A 17 19.50 -0.76 4.62
CA PHE A 17 20.42 -1.52 3.78
C PHE A 17 20.74 -0.76 2.48
N ALA A 18 19.73 -0.25 1.79
CA ALA A 18 19.91 0.55 0.58
C ALA A 18 20.76 1.81 0.87
N LYS A 19 20.50 2.50 1.98
CA LYS A 19 21.24 3.68 2.42
C LYS A 19 22.71 3.37 2.70
N ILE A 20 23.00 2.29 3.40
CA ILE A 20 24.40 1.87 3.68
C ILE A 20 25.16 1.63 2.37
N LEU A 21 24.54 1.00 1.37
CA LEU A 21 25.16 0.78 0.07
C LEU A 21 25.42 2.11 -0.66
N GLU A 22 24.44 3.02 -0.66
CA GLU A 22 24.56 4.36 -1.25
C GLU A 22 25.75 5.15 -0.62
N GLU A 23 25.83 5.15 0.72
CA GLU A 23 26.91 5.83 1.47
C GLU A 23 28.31 5.24 1.19
N ASN A 24 28.38 3.99 0.76
CA ASN A 24 29.63 3.32 0.38
C ASN A 24 29.86 3.30 -1.15
N ASN A 25 29.13 4.08 -1.93
CA ASN A 25 29.22 4.13 -3.39
C ASN A 25 29.00 2.78 -4.09
N ILE A 26 28.20 1.90 -3.48
CA ILE A 26 27.80 0.62 -4.04
C ILE A 26 26.38 0.80 -4.61
N LYS A 27 26.19 0.50 -5.89
CA LYS A 27 24.87 0.62 -6.52
C LYS A 27 23.92 -0.42 -5.95
N PHE A 28 22.84 0.05 -5.30
CA PHE A 28 21.67 -0.78 -5.00
C PHE A 28 20.87 -0.96 -6.29
N ILE A 29 20.61 -2.21 -6.71
CA ILE A 29 19.78 -2.50 -7.88
C ILE A 29 18.32 -2.46 -7.45
N GLY A 30 17.73 -1.28 -7.50
CA GLY A 30 16.39 -0.98 -7.02
C GLY A 30 16.20 0.53 -6.83
N PRO A 31 15.08 0.95 -6.21
CA PRO A 31 14.81 2.34 -5.90
C PRO A 31 15.77 2.90 -4.85
N SER A 32 15.87 4.22 -4.75
CA SER A 32 16.69 4.86 -3.73
C SER A 32 16.19 4.57 -2.31
N SER A 33 17.09 4.63 -1.33
CA SER A 33 16.75 4.44 0.08
C SER A 33 15.61 5.35 0.55
N ASN A 34 15.59 6.59 0.09
CA ASN A 34 14.51 7.54 0.38
C ASN A 34 13.16 7.10 -0.18
N LEU A 35 13.13 6.55 -1.40
CA LEU A 35 11.91 6.03 -2.02
C LEU A 35 11.43 4.77 -1.31
N ILE A 36 12.33 3.86 -0.95
CA ILE A 36 11.97 2.67 -0.16
C ILE A 36 11.32 3.10 1.17
N LYS A 37 11.94 4.05 1.87
CA LYS A 37 11.40 4.58 3.13
C LYS A 37 10.03 5.22 2.95
N MET A 38 9.88 6.10 1.96
CA MET A 38 8.65 6.82 1.66
C MET A 38 7.51 5.88 1.27
N MET A 39 7.78 4.93 0.38
CA MET A 39 6.76 3.98 -0.10
C MET A 39 6.50 2.85 0.88
N GLY A 40 7.41 2.57 1.80
CA GLY A 40 7.21 1.64 2.91
C GLY A 40 6.27 2.17 4.00
N ASP A 41 6.12 3.49 4.10
CA ASP A 41 5.13 4.14 4.97
C ASP A 41 3.79 4.23 4.22
N LYS A 42 2.77 3.51 4.71
CA LYS A 42 1.46 3.43 4.05
C LYS A 42 0.74 4.78 3.97
N ILE A 43 0.95 5.66 4.94
CA ILE A 43 0.34 7.00 4.97
C ILE A 43 1.01 7.87 3.90
N GLU A 44 2.34 7.88 3.86
CA GLU A 44 3.08 8.64 2.86
C GLU A 44 2.86 8.10 1.44
N ALA A 45 2.87 6.79 1.26
CA ALA A 45 2.57 6.17 -0.04
C ALA A 45 1.17 6.55 -0.55
N LYS A 46 0.17 6.60 0.34
CA LYS A 46 -1.20 7.02 -0.01
C LYS A 46 -1.27 8.51 -0.40
N LYS A 47 -0.55 9.38 0.31
CA LYS A 47 -0.44 10.81 -0.04
C LYS A 47 0.20 10.99 -1.42
N VAL A 48 1.27 10.25 -1.70
CA VAL A 48 1.94 10.25 -3.00
C VAL A 48 0.98 9.77 -4.09
N ALA A 49 0.28 8.67 -3.90
CA ALA A 49 -0.70 8.16 -4.85
C ALA A 49 -1.78 9.21 -5.17
N LYS A 50 -2.37 9.81 -4.14
CA LYS A 50 -3.38 10.87 -4.26
C LYS A 50 -2.83 12.10 -5.00
N LYS A 51 -1.61 12.53 -4.69
CA LYS A 51 -0.94 13.68 -5.34
C LYS A 51 -0.79 13.48 -6.85
N TYR A 52 -0.55 12.26 -7.28
CA TYR A 52 -0.35 11.92 -8.69
C TYR A 52 -1.59 11.36 -9.39
N GLY A 53 -2.76 11.49 -8.75
CA GLY A 53 -4.05 11.18 -9.36
C GLY A 53 -4.43 9.70 -9.38
N LEU A 54 -3.75 8.85 -8.60
CA LEU A 54 -4.21 7.49 -8.39
C LEU A 54 -5.42 7.48 -7.45
N PRO A 55 -6.40 6.62 -7.70
CA PRO A 55 -7.48 6.40 -6.76
C PRO A 55 -6.94 5.84 -5.45
N VAL A 56 -7.37 6.38 -4.35
CA VAL A 56 -7.03 5.89 -3.01
C VAL A 56 -8.28 5.56 -2.23
N ILE A 57 -8.20 4.54 -1.38
CA ILE A 57 -9.30 4.19 -0.49
C ILE A 57 -9.60 5.36 0.43
N GLU A 58 -10.87 5.74 0.51
CA GLU A 58 -11.32 6.78 1.44
C GLU A 58 -11.02 6.40 2.88
N GLY A 59 -10.59 7.39 3.67
CA GLY A 59 -10.21 7.17 5.05
C GLY A 59 -9.52 8.37 5.67
N SER A 60 -8.78 8.14 6.75
CA SER A 60 -7.97 9.18 7.37
C SER A 60 -6.79 9.59 6.49
N ASP A 61 -6.45 10.87 6.51
CA ASP A 61 -5.28 11.41 5.80
C ASP A 61 -3.95 11.15 6.55
N GLY A 62 -4.02 10.53 7.72
CA GLY A 62 -2.88 10.21 8.58
C GLY A 62 -3.27 9.31 9.74
N GLY A 63 -2.31 9.14 10.65
CA GLY A 63 -2.55 8.43 11.90
C GLY A 63 -3.45 9.21 12.83
N ILE A 64 -4.37 8.50 13.49
CA ILE A 64 -5.36 9.06 14.38
C ILE A 64 -5.00 8.71 15.81
N LYS A 65 -5.00 9.72 16.69
CA LYS A 65 -4.77 9.53 18.13
C LYS A 65 -6.04 9.72 18.94
N ASP A 66 -6.93 10.58 18.48
CA ASP A 66 -8.14 10.97 19.18
C ASP A 66 -9.38 10.21 18.70
N LEU A 67 -10.19 9.78 19.68
CA LEU A 67 -11.42 9.02 19.42
C LEU A 67 -12.50 9.87 18.74
N THR A 68 -12.54 11.18 19.06
CA THR A 68 -13.55 12.11 18.50
C THR A 68 -13.29 12.32 17.01
N GLU A 69 -12.03 12.58 16.62
CA GLU A 69 -11.60 12.67 15.24
C GLU A 69 -11.92 11.37 14.48
N ALA A 70 -11.61 10.23 15.10
CA ALA A 70 -11.86 8.92 14.53
C ALA A 70 -13.36 8.69 14.23
N LYS A 71 -14.26 9.06 15.14
CA LYS A 71 -15.71 8.96 14.95
C LYS A 71 -16.20 9.85 13.79
N GLN A 72 -15.71 11.09 13.70
CA GLN A 72 -16.07 12.02 12.61
C GLN A 72 -15.65 11.48 11.23
N ILE A 73 -14.47 10.86 11.15
CA ILE A 73 -14.02 10.22 9.91
C ILE A 73 -14.94 9.07 9.55
N CYS A 74 -15.31 8.21 10.50
CA CYS A 74 -16.23 7.10 10.25
C CYS A 74 -17.62 7.56 9.80
N GLU A 75 -18.14 8.64 10.36
CA GLU A 75 -19.41 9.24 9.94
C GLU A 75 -19.35 9.73 8.48
N LYS A 76 -18.22 10.33 8.10
CA LYS A 76 -18.02 10.83 6.74
C LYS A 76 -17.93 9.72 5.70
N ILE A 77 -17.15 8.67 5.97
CA ILE A 77 -16.90 7.59 5.00
C ILE A 77 -17.94 6.46 5.08
N GLY A 78 -18.73 6.42 6.16
CA GLY A 78 -19.74 5.40 6.42
C GLY A 78 -19.15 4.03 6.76
N PHE A 79 -19.95 3.19 7.43
CA PHE A 79 -19.59 1.82 7.77
C PHE A 79 -19.87 0.85 6.60
N PRO A 80 -19.19 -0.32 6.55
CA PRO A 80 -18.14 -0.75 7.45
C PRO A 80 -16.80 -0.03 7.21
N VAL A 81 -15.98 0.05 8.27
CA VAL A 81 -14.63 0.61 8.21
C VAL A 81 -13.58 -0.39 8.69
N LEU A 82 -12.34 -0.18 8.29
CA LEU A 82 -11.19 -0.96 8.71
C LEU A 82 -10.21 -0.08 9.46
N ILE A 83 -9.93 -0.43 10.71
CA ILE A 83 -8.89 0.20 11.53
C ILE A 83 -7.60 -0.58 11.34
N LYS A 84 -6.50 0.09 11.06
CA LYS A 84 -5.18 -0.51 10.82
C LYS A 84 -4.11 0.20 11.64
N ALA A 85 -3.11 -0.55 12.14
CA ALA A 85 -1.91 0.04 12.73
C ALA A 85 -1.06 0.72 11.64
N ALA A 86 -0.56 1.93 11.90
CA ALA A 86 0.27 2.67 10.94
C ALA A 86 1.58 1.95 10.63
N GLY A 87 2.24 1.37 11.64
CA GLY A 87 3.44 0.56 11.48
C GLY A 87 3.20 -0.90 11.13
N GLY A 88 1.96 -1.31 10.87
CA GLY A 88 1.57 -2.71 10.74
C GLY A 88 1.66 -3.28 9.33
N GLY A 89 1.91 -4.60 9.26
CA GLY A 89 1.89 -5.40 8.03
C GLY A 89 1.34 -6.80 8.29
N GLY A 90 1.02 -7.54 7.21
CA GLY A 90 0.59 -8.94 7.31
C GLY A 90 -0.72 -9.19 8.06
N GLY A 91 -1.62 -8.21 8.13
CA GLY A 91 -2.94 -8.38 8.74
C GLY A 91 -2.98 -8.25 10.26
N LYS A 92 -1.86 -8.01 10.93
CA LYS A 92 -1.83 -7.81 12.38
C LYS A 92 -2.30 -6.40 12.77
N GLY A 93 -3.09 -6.30 13.85
CA GLY A 93 -3.61 -5.02 14.34
C GLY A 93 -4.70 -4.42 13.45
N MET A 94 -5.41 -5.25 12.67
CA MET A 94 -6.56 -4.83 11.88
C MET A 94 -7.87 -5.19 12.58
N LYS A 95 -8.84 -4.24 12.58
CA LYS A 95 -10.19 -4.45 13.10
C LYS A 95 -11.22 -3.96 12.10
N ILE A 96 -12.13 -4.85 11.71
CA ILE A 96 -13.30 -4.48 10.93
C ILE A 96 -14.38 -4.01 11.89
N VAL A 97 -14.94 -2.85 11.62
CA VAL A 97 -16.03 -2.26 12.39
C VAL A 97 -17.24 -2.10 11.47
N ASN A 98 -18.32 -2.77 11.82
CA ASN A 98 -19.53 -2.77 10.99
C ASN A 98 -20.49 -1.63 11.35
N LYS A 99 -20.44 -1.14 12.58
CA LYS A 99 -21.35 -0.10 13.08
C LYS A 99 -20.73 0.71 14.21
N ILE A 100 -21.29 1.89 14.43
CA ILE A 100 -20.73 2.89 15.36
C ILE A 100 -20.66 2.41 16.80
N GLU A 101 -21.58 1.55 17.24
CA GLU A 101 -21.64 1.04 18.61
C GLU A 101 -20.42 0.18 18.98
N GLU A 102 -19.81 -0.46 17.98
CA GLU A 102 -18.62 -1.32 18.16
C GLU A 102 -17.32 -0.51 18.08
N PHE A 103 -17.40 0.69 17.50
CA PHE A 103 -16.22 1.46 17.06
C PHE A 103 -15.25 1.75 18.19
N GLU A 104 -15.72 2.32 19.30
CA GLU A 104 -14.86 2.77 20.40
C GLU A 104 -14.04 1.62 21.00
N ASN A 105 -14.69 0.49 21.28
CA ASN A 105 -14.01 -0.68 21.83
C ASN A 105 -12.96 -1.24 20.87
N LEU A 106 -13.30 -1.37 19.59
CA LEU A 106 -12.38 -1.88 18.56
C LEU A 106 -11.24 -0.91 18.25
N PHE A 107 -11.49 0.40 18.30
CA PHE A 107 -10.46 1.43 18.15
C PHE A 107 -9.42 1.36 19.27
N LEU A 108 -9.86 1.30 20.52
CA LEU A 108 -8.96 1.18 21.68
C LEU A 108 -8.18 -0.13 21.64
N THR A 109 -8.83 -1.23 21.28
CA THR A 109 -8.17 -2.52 21.10
C THR A 109 -7.10 -2.46 20.00
N ALA A 110 -7.41 -1.87 18.86
CA ALA A 110 -6.45 -1.71 17.76
C ALA A 110 -5.23 -0.89 18.18
N LYS A 111 -5.41 0.20 18.91
CA LYS A 111 -4.32 1.01 19.47
C LYS A 111 -3.42 0.21 20.42
N GLN A 112 -4.03 -0.56 21.34
CA GLN A 112 -3.27 -1.40 22.28
C GLN A 112 -2.45 -2.47 21.54
N GLU A 113 -3.04 -3.13 20.57
CA GLU A 113 -2.35 -4.11 19.73
C GLU A 113 -1.22 -3.46 18.90
N ALA A 114 -1.48 -2.29 18.30
CA ALA A 114 -0.48 -1.54 17.56
C ALA A 114 0.73 -1.21 18.44
N LYS A 115 0.50 -0.70 19.64
CA LYS A 115 1.56 -0.41 20.61
C LYS A 115 2.34 -1.66 21.00
N LYS A 116 1.64 -2.77 21.25
CA LYS A 116 2.26 -4.04 21.66
C LYS A 116 3.12 -4.67 20.56
N PHE A 117 2.66 -4.65 19.32
CA PHE A 117 3.33 -5.34 18.22
C PHE A 117 4.35 -4.49 17.48
N PHE A 118 4.11 -3.17 17.42
CA PHE A 118 4.92 -2.25 16.59
C PHE A 118 5.57 -1.11 17.37
N GLY A 119 5.35 -1.04 18.72
CA GLY A 119 5.93 0.00 19.57
C GLY A 119 5.26 1.38 19.43
N ASN A 120 4.32 1.53 18.50
CA ASN A 120 3.58 2.77 18.25
C ASN A 120 2.07 2.47 18.26
N ASP A 121 1.29 3.33 18.94
CA ASP A 121 -0.17 3.17 19.05
C ASP A 121 -0.96 3.91 17.95
N GLU A 122 -0.26 4.43 16.96
CA GLU A 122 -0.88 5.15 15.86
C GLU A 122 -1.66 4.19 14.96
N VAL A 123 -2.92 4.53 14.72
CA VAL A 123 -3.83 3.78 13.84
C VAL A 123 -4.42 4.71 12.80
N TYR A 124 -4.82 4.16 11.66
CA TYR A 124 -5.56 4.89 10.63
C TYR A 124 -6.83 4.11 10.26
N ILE A 125 -7.78 4.79 9.66
CA ILE A 125 -9.10 4.26 9.31
C ILE A 125 -9.27 4.35 7.80
N GLU A 126 -9.81 3.27 7.23
CA GLU A 126 -10.16 3.22 5.81
C GLU A 126 -11.56 2.62 5.64
N LYS A 127 -12.21 2.96 4.53
CA LYS A 127 -13.41 2.24 4.11
C LYS A 127 -13.10 0.76 3.96
N PHE A 128 -13.91 -0.09 4.55
CA PHE A 128 -13.79 -1.53 4.37
C PHE A 128 -14.62 -1.99 3.18
N PHE A 129 -14.00 -2.76 2.31
CA PHE A 129 -14.65 -3.38 1.17
C PHE A 129 -14.76 -4.88 1.39
N GLN A 130 -15.96 -5.41 1.20
CA GLN A 130 -16.17 -6.86 1.24
C GLN A 130 -15.76 -7.46 -0.09
N ASN A 131 -14.89 -8.48 -0.03
CA ASN A 131 -14.42 -9.23 -1.19
C ASN A 131 -13.85 -8.36 -2.34
N PRO A 132 -12.93 -7.40 -2.05
CA PRO A 132 -12.33 -6.62 -3.11
C PRO A 132 -11.45 -7.51 -3.99
N ARG A 133 -11.31 -7.15 -5.26
CA ARG A 133 -10.29 -7.72 -6.11
C ARG A 133 -8.95 -7.06 -5.82
N HIS A 134 -7.91 -7.88 -5.71
CA HIS A 134 -6.53 -7.44 -5.56
C HIS A 134 -5.88 -7.44 -6.93
N ILE A 135 -5.70 -6.26 -7.48
CA ILE A 135 -5.05 -6.06 -8.78
C ILE A 135 -3.70 -5.39 -8.54
N GLU A 136 -2.64 -5.91 -9.13
CA GLU A 136 -1.34 -5.26 -9.08
C GLU A 136 -0.77 -5.01 -10.46
N VAL A 137 -0.19 -3.85 -10.67
CA VAL A 137 0.49 -3.50 -11.91
C VAL A 137 1.99 -3.70 -11.72
N GLN A 138 2.58 -4.56 -12.53
CA GLN A 138 4.03 -4.74 -12.57
C GLN A 138 4.66 -3.58 -13.34
N ILE A 139 5.63 -2.94 -12.74
CA ILE A 139 6.41 -1.89 -13.39
C ILE A 139 7.88 -2.26 -13.49
N LEU A 140 8.52 -1.69 -14.51
CA LEU A 140 9.96 -1.65 -14.66
C LEU A 140 10.35 -0.22 -15.04
N SER A 141 11.21 0.40 -14.23
CA SER A 141 11.58 1.80 -14.38
C SER A 141 13.09 1.97 -14.39
N GLY A 142 13.56 2.78 -15.28
CA GLY A 142 14.94 3.25 -15.35
C GLY A 142 14.97 4.77 -15.41
N LYS A 143 16.16 5.35 -15.49
CA LYS A 143 16.36 6.82 -15.49
C LYS A 143 15.55 7.56 -16.55
N ASN A 144 15.38 6.95 -17.72
CA ASN A 144 14.81 7.62 -18.90
C ASN A 144 13.43 7.09 -19.30
N ARG A 145 13.00 5.95 -18.75
CA ARG A 145 11.77 5.30 -19.17
C ARG A 145 11.20 4.46 -18.05
N THR A 146 9.88 4.58 -17.86
CA THR A 146 9.06 3.68 -17.04
C THR A 146 8.08 2.94 -17.95
N VAL A 147 7.94 1.65 -17.76
CA VAL A 147 6.98 0.81 -18.48
C VAL A 147 6.21 -0.04 -17.48
N HIS A 148 4.97 -0.39 -17.83
CA HIS A 148 4.23 -1.46 -17.17
C HIS A 148 4.43 -2.78 -17.92
N LEU A 149 4.33 -3.89 -17.21
CA LEU A 149 4.39 -5.25 -17.75
C LEU A 149 3.06 -5.98 -17.48
N HIS A 150 1.97 -5.29 -17.70
CA HIS A 150 0.60 -5.69 -17.39
C HIS A 150 0.29 -5.81 -15.89
N GLU A 151 -0.94 -6.18 -15.62
CA GLU A 151 -1.44 -6.44 -14.27
C GLU A 151 -1.53 -7.93 -13.97
N ARG A 152 -1.62 -8.22 -12.67
CA ARG A 152 -2.01 -9.53 -12.13
C ARG A 152 -3.25 -9.37 -11.26
N ASP A 153 -4.16 -10.31 -11.34
CA ASP A 153 -5.22 -10.51 -10.35
C ASP A 153 -4.70 -11.47 -9.28
N CYS A 154 -4.54 -10.98 -8.07
CA CYS A 154 -4.01 -11.70 -6.92
C CYS A 154 -5.08 -11.92 -5.85
N SER A 155 -6.35 -12.01 -6.24
CA SER A 155 -7.49 -12.09 -5.32
C SER A 155 -7.58 -13.42 -4.58
N VAL A 156 -7.03 -14.50 -5.15
CA VAL A 156 -7.02 -15.82 -4.52
C VAL A 156 -5.93 -15.88 -3.45
N GLN A 157 -6.33 -15.61 -2.22
CA GLN A 157 -5.42 -15.49 -1.08
C GLN A 157 -5.85 -16.39 0.07
N ARG A 158 -4.88 -16.81 0.89
CA ARG A 158 -5.12 -17.46 2.17
C ARG A 158 -4.35 -16.73 3.27
N ARG A 159 -5.07 -16.21 4.25
CA ARG A 159 -4.47 -15.42 5.34
C ARG A 159 -3.58 -14.27 4.85
N HIS A 160 -4.05 -13.55 3.83
CA HIS A 160 -3.34 -12.44 3.15
C HIS A 160 -2.06 -12.86 2.42
N GLN A 161 -1.94 -14.13 2.05
CA GLN A 161 -0.87 -14.62 1.19
C GLN A 161 -1.45 -14.99 -0.17
N LYS A 162 -0.89 -14.45 -1.23
CA LYS A 162 -1.24 -14.76 -2.62
C LYS A 162 -0.96 -16.23 -2.89
N LEU A 163 -1.97 -16.97 -3.39
CA LEU A 163 -1.86 -18.39 -3.73
C LEU A 163 -1.91 -18.63 -5.23
N ILE A 164 -2.77 -17.88 -5.93
CA ILE A 164 -2.93 -17.94 -7.37
C ILE A 164 -2.91 -16.51 -7.88
N GLU A 165 -2.12 -16.29 -8.90
CA GLU A 165 -2.02 -15.02 -9.61
C GLU A 165 -2.27 -15.30 -11.08
N GLU A 166 -3.13 -14.51 -11.71
CA GLU A 166 -3.45 -14.64 -13.13
C GLU A 166 -3.27 -13.32 -13.88
N THR A 167 -2.85 -13.43 -15.13
CA THR A 167 -2.68 -12.28 -16.02
C THR A 167 -3.13 -12.65 -17.45
N PRO A 168 -3.86 -11.78 -18.15
CA PRO A 168 -4.46 -10.54 -17.64
C PRO A 168 -5.60 -10.82 -16.66
N SER A 169 -5.96 -9.82 -15.85
CA SER A 169 -7.13 -9.93 -14.96
C SER A 169 -8.41 -10.14 -15.77
N PRO A 170 -9.20 -11.18 -15.46
CA PRO A 170 -10.45 -11.44 -16.20
C PRO A 170 -11.58 -10.45 -15.90
N VAL A 171 -11.38 -9.60 -14.89
CA VAL A 171 -12.42 -8.70 -14.39
C VAL A 171 -12.21 -7.23 -14.78
N LEU A 172 -11.06 -6.88 -15.35
CA LEU A 172 -10.80 -5.54 -15.85
C LEU A 172 -11.19 -5.43 -17.34
N ASP A 173 -12.02 -4.47 -17.67
CA ASP A 173 -12.20 -4.06 -19.05
C ASP A 173 -10.98 -3.29 -19.58
N ASP A 174 -10.92 -3.10 -20.89
CA ASP A 174 -9.75 -2.49 -21.53
C ASP A 174 -9.59 -1.00 -21.22
N GLU A 175 -10.69 -0.30 -20.94
CA GLU A 175 -10.68 1.13 -20.59
C GLU A 175 -10.11 1.33 -19.18
N ILE A 176 -10.62 0.59 -18.21
CA ILE A 176 -10.13 0.61 -16.82
C ILE A 176 -8.66 0.18 -16.78
N ARG A 177 -8.31 -0.89 -17.51
CA ARG A 177 -6.94 -1.39 -17.60
C ARG A 177 -5.99 -0.32 -18.12
N LYS A 178 -6.36 0.36 -19.20
CA LYS A 178 -5.56 1.42 -19.81
C LYS A 178 -5.36 2.60 -18.84
N ASP A 179 -6.43 3.09 -18.23
CA ASP A 179 -6.38 4.19 -17.25
C ASP A 179 -5.48 3.83 -16.05
N LEU A 180 -5.60 2.60 -15.54
CA LEU A 180 -4.80 2.08 -14.46
C LEU A 180 -3.30 2.09 -14.81
N PHE A 181 -2.95 1.63 -16.02
CA PHE A 181 -1.56 1.61 -16.49
C PHE A 181 -0.99 3.01 -16.67
N GLU A 182 -1.73 3.90 -17.34
CA GLU A 182 -1.30 5.28 -17.57
C GLU A 182 -1.04 6.02 -16.26
N LYS A 183 -1.94 5.93 -15.30
CA LYS A 183 -1.80 6.55 -13.98
C LYS A 183 -0.62 5.95 -13.20
N THR A 184 -0.48 4.63 -13.23
CA THR A 184 0.63 3.94 -12.54
C THR A 184 1.98 4.36 -13.11
N VAL A 185 2.15 4.31 -14.42
CA VAL A 185 3.40 4.71 -15.09
C VAL A 185 3.70 6.18 -14.83
N SER A 186 2.68 7.05 -14.91
CA SER A 186 2.83 8.47 -14.63
C SER A 186 3.33 8.75 -13.22
N MET A 187 2.72 8.13 -12.20
CA MET A 187 3.14 8.27 -10.81
C MET A 187 4.58 7.78 -10.61
N VAL A 188 4.87 6.54 -11.03
CA VAL A 188 6.17 5.89 -10.84
C VAL A 188 7.30 6.68 -11.51
N SER A 189 7.06 7.20 -12.72
CA SER A 189 8.01 8.07 -13.42
C SER A 189 8.25 9.38 -12.68
N LYS A 190 7.17 10.03 -12.19
CA LYS A 190 7.26 11.34 -11.52
C LYS A 190 7.95 11.29 -10.15
N ILE A 191 7.86 10.17 -9.43
CA ILE A 191 8.58 9.98 -8.17
C ILE A 191 10.05 9.57 -8.37
N GLY A 192 10.47 9.34 -9.62
CA GLY A 192 11.84 8.93 -9.92
C GLY A 192 12.18 7.51 -9.46
N TYR A 193 11.21 6.60 -9.51
CA TYR A 193 11.44 5.21 -9.13
C TYR A 193 12.37 4.52 -10.15
N GLU A 194 13.37 3.77 -9.66
CA GLU A 194 14.25 2.94 -10.48
C GLU A 194 14.14 1.48 -10.03
N GLY A 195 14.13 0.55 -10.98
CA GLY A 195 14.06 -0.88 -10.73
C GLY A 195 12.72 -1.49 -11.05
N ALA A 196 12.54 -2.74 -10.64
CA ALA A 196 11.28 -3.45 -10.72
C ALA A 196 10.44 -3.20 -9.45
N GLY A 197 9.13 -3.16 -9.62
CA GLY A 197 8.21 -2.98 -8.50
C GLY A 197 6.78 -3.27 -8.90
N THR A 198 5.89 -3.29 -7.91
CA THR A 198 4.45 -3.45 -8.11
C THR A 198 3.68 -2.32 -7.43
N VAL A 199 2.58 -1.92 -8.06
CA VAL A 199 1.60 -1.02 -7.45
C VAL A 199 0.31 -1.80 -7.28
N GLU A 200 -0.10 -2.00 -6.03
CA GLU A 200 -1.30 -2.77 -5.67
C GLU A 200 -2.53 -1.87 -5.58
N PHE A 201 -3.64 -2.37 -6.08
CA PHE A 201 -4.94 -1.74 -6.05
C PHE A 201 -5.98 -2.68 -5.46
N LEU A 202 -6.86 -2.13 -4.65
CA LEU A 202 -8.10 -2.79 -4.28
C LEU A 202 -9.20 -2.26 -5.21
N SER A 203 -9.70 -3.13 -6.06
CA SER A 203 -10.77 -2.78 -7.00
C SER A 203 -12.11 -3.33 -6.51
N LEU A 204 -13.08 -2.46 -6.46
CA LEU A 204 -14.50 -2.83 -6.38
C LEU A 204 -15.03 -2.85 -7.78
N ILE A 205 -14.92 -4.00 -8.41
CA ILE A 205 -15.69 -4.24 -9.62
C ILE A 205 -17.04 -4.73 -9.14
N HIS A 206 -17.88 -3.79 -8.76
CA HIS A 206 -19.30 -4.03 -8.68
C HIS A 206 -19.88 -3.62 -10.01
N ILE A 207 -20.08 -4.63 -10.74
CA ILE A 207 -21.01 -4.61 -11.85
C ILE A 207 -22.39 -4.77 -11.27
#